data_404b1ed7d65e9f4b842c55ce2cada557
#
_entry.id   404b1ed7d65e9f4b842c55ce2cada557
#
_cell.length_a   1.000
_cell.length_b   1.000
_cell.length_c   1.000
_cell.angle_alpha   90.00
_cell.angle_beta   90.00
_cell.angle_gamma   90.00
#
_symmetry.space_group_name_H-M   'P 1'
#
loop_
_entity.id
_entity.type
_entity.pdbx_description
1 polymer ?
#
loop_
_entity_poly.entity_id
_entity_poly.type
_entity_poly.pdbx_seq_one_letter_code
_entity_poly.pdbx_strand_id
1 'polypeptide(L)'
;MGSANCSKICGNKYENELNNHDTDETKPNINYIVINNKDSLNFKNYNNFAQKFESKLPQFGKYLDIYDFKQKIPENANNYMIQNFLNIPGSIPINKNTYEMKPIQFENGNIYSGNWNENLKMDGLGQYYIEEGNLFVEGIWNNGKLIYGRIFYANDNIYEGEIKNSTYHGKGKLLFNNGEIYEGDFRDGEIIGNGTFTFSDGTVYEGEIDKGKFKGHGKMRWISGIQYEGEFVGAILSNYGTLTDENGEKYEGNFYNNYFNGKGIYTYKDGTFYEGEFEFGLMHGKGIYNKKDEFIFEGDWANNMPHGFGKITFKDFIIKGVWRNGVNVEISEFEKGDEKNFDKKYLNFEVEAFNLIPHMLPNLEKIDNDIKGYGVGTTPTYLNSIE
;
A
#
# COMPACT_ATOMS: atom_id res chain seq x y z
N MET A 1 -42.54 -19.74 -44.81
CA MET A 1 -42.68 -18.26 -44.67
C MET A 1 -42.66 -17.95 -43.17
N GLY A 2 -41.60 -17.34 -42.66
CA GLY A 2 -41.59 -16.92 -41.25
C GLY A 2 -40.23 -16.92 -40.56
N SER A 3 -39.13 -16.52 -41.23
CA SER A 3 -37.84 -16.42 -40.58
C SER A 3 -37.16 -15.02 -40.62
N ALA A 4 -37.92 -13.98 -40.96
CA ALA A 4 -37.36 -12.68 -41.27
C ALA A 4 -37.59 -11.58 -40.18
N ASN A 5 -38.24 -11.87 -39.05
CA ASN A 5 -38.67 -10.80 -38.13
C ASN A 5 -38.03 -10.79 -36.75
N CYS A 6 -37.15 -11.74 -36.43
CA CYS A 6 -36.53 -11.76 -35.07
C CYS A 6 -35.29 -10.87 -34.95
N SER A 7 -34.50 -10.67 -36.03
CA SER A 7 -33.23 -9.92 -35.96
C SER A 7 -33.39 -8.39 -35.85
N LYS A 8 -34.50 -7.83 -36.29
CA LYS A 8 -34.78 -6.39 -36.18
C LYS A 8 -35.35 -5.97 -34.81
N ILE A 9 -36.02 -6.90 -34.13
CA ILE A 9 -36.68 -6.60 -32.85
C ILE A 9 -35.71 -6.62 -31.67
N CYS A 10 -34.69 -7.49 -31.68
CA CYS A 10 -33.76 -7.57 -30.58
C CYS A 10 -32.70 -6.44 -30.57
N GLY A 11 -32.19 -6.03 -31.76
CA GLY A 11 -31.19 -4.96 -31.80
C GLY A 11 -31.75 -3.57 -31.50
N ASN A 12 -32.93 -3.26 -32.03
CA ASN A 12 -33.54 -1.94 -31.86
C ASN A 12 -34.27 -1.74 -30.50
N LYS A 13 -34.66 -2.82 -29.84
CA LYS A 13 -35.36 -2.73 -28.57
C LYS A 13 -34.41 -2.38 -27.43
N TYR A 14 -33.18 -2.86 -27.48
CA TYR A 14 -32.16 -2.53 -26.49
C TYR A 14 -31.68 -1.08 -26.55
N GLU A 15 -31.51 -0.51 -27.77
CA GLU A 15 -31.19 0.91 -27.94
C GLU A 15 -32.34 1.84 -27.49
N ASN A 16 -33.61 1.41 -27.71
CA ASN A 16 -34.77 2.21 -27.33
C ASN A 16 -35.12 2.10 -25.83
N GLU A 17 -34.86 0.98 -25.17
CA GLU A 17 -35.09 0.84 -23.71
C GLU A 17 -34.03 1.60 -22.89
N LEU A 18 -32.80 1.72 -23.39
CA LEU A 18 -31.76 2.55 -22.77
C LEU A 18 -32.03 4.06 -22.90
N ASN A 19 -32.68 4.49 -23.99
CA ASN A 19 -32.93 5.90 -24.27
C ASN A 19 -34.28 6.43 -23.76
N ASN A 20 -35.24 5.56 -23.40
CA ASN A 20 -36.62 5.98 -23.06
C ASN A 20 -36.96 5.95 -21.56
N HIS A 21 -36.05 5.56 -20.67
CA HIS A 21 -36.33 5.51 -19.22
C HIS A 21 -35.53 6.49 -18.36
N ASP A 22 -34.61 7.28 -18.92
CA ASP A 22 -33.81 8.25 -18.16
C ASP A 22 -34.26 9.70 -18.45
N THR A 23 -35.44 10.09 -17.97
CA THR A 23 -35.82 11.50 -17.79
C THR A 23 -35.95 11.92 -16.33
N ASP A 24 -35.51 11.07 -15.41
CA ASP A 24 -35.44 11.41 -13.99
C ASP A 24 -34.00 11.91 -13.66
N GLU A 25 -33.81 13.22 -13.69
CA GLU A 25 -32.54 13.91 -13.47
C GLU A 25 -31.89 13.67 -12.05
N THR A 26 -32.52 12.86 -11.20
CA THR A 26 -32.07 12.60 -9.84
C THR A 26 -31.36 11.26 -9.66
N LYS A 27 -31.25 10.43 -10.71
CA LYS A 27 -30.55 9.14 -10.62
C LYS A 27 -29.15 9.21 -11.20
N PRO A 28 -28.12 8.71 -10.48
CA PRO A 28 -26.75 8.68 -10.98
C PRO A 28 -26.69 7.88 -12.29
N ASN A 29 -26.12 8.49 -13.32
CA ASN A 29 -25.86 7.87 -14.61
C ASN A 29 -24.77 6.80 -14.42
N ILE A 30 -25.16 5.54 -14.28
CA ILE A 30 -24.20 4.44 -14.15
C ILE A 30 -23.67 4.17 -15.55
N ASN A 31 -22.49 4.73 -15.85
CA ASN A 31 -21.78 4.48 -17.09
C ASN A 31 -21.21 3.06 -17.05
N TYR A 32 -21.92 2.11 -17.66
CA TYR A 32 -21.34 0.81 -17.97
C TYR A 32 -20.21 0.99 -18.98
N ILE A 33 -19.16 0.19 -18.87
CA ILE A 33 -18.15 0.10 -19.93
C ILE A 33 -18.83 -0.57 -21.13
N VAL A 34 -19.49 0.22 -21.96
CA VAL A 34 -19.96 -0.24 -23.26
C VAL A 34 -18.77 -0.20 -24.20
N ILE A 35 -18.05 -1.30 -24.33
CA ILE A 35 -17.11 -1.45 -25.46
C ILE A 35 -18.00 -1.65 -26.68
N ASN A 36 -18.27 -0.55 -27.39
CA ASN A 36 -18.91 -0.58 -28.68
C ASN A 36 -18.00 -1.28 -29.69
N ASN A 37 -17.99 -2.61 -29.69
CA ASN A 37 -17.41 -3.43 -30.76
C ASN A 37 -18.41 -3.48 -31.96
N LYS A 38 -18.73 -2.32 -32.53
CA LYS A 38 -19.61 -2.28 -33.71
C LYS A 38 -19.00 -2.86 -35.00
N ASP A 39 -17.68 -3.15 -35.01
CA ASP A 39 -16.97 -3.33 -36.29
C ASP A 39 -16.67 -4.76 -36.73
N SER A 40 -17.10 -5.83 -36.02
CA SER A 40 -16.75 -7.18 -36.46
C SER A 40 -17.68 -8.33 -36.06
N LEU A 41 -18.82 -8.11 -35.44
CA LEU A 41 -19.74 -9.22 -35.17
C LEU A 41 -20.43 -9.64 -36.46
N ASN A 42 -19.98 -10.74 -37.05
CA ASN A 42 -20.69 -11.44 -38.11
C ASN A 42 -22.01 -11.92 -37.52
N PHE A 43 -23.13 -11.27 -37.88
CA PHE A 43 -24.49 -11.55 -37.39
C PHE A 43 -24.86 -13.04 -37.45
N LYS A 44 -24.33 -13.76 -38.44
CA LYS A 44 -24.54 -15.21 -38.56
C LYS A 44 -23.92 -15.99 -37.42
N ASN A 45 -22.71 -15.60 -36.99
CA ASN A 45 -22.04 -16.24 -35.88
C ASN A 45 -22.74 -15.94 -34.55
N TYR A 46 -23.22 -14.71 -34.37
CA TYR A 46 -24.01 -14.35 -33.19
C TYR A 46 -25.30 -15.16 -33.08
N ASN A 47 -26.08 -15.29 -34.17
CA ASN A 47 -27.31 -16.04 -34.17
C ASN A 47 -27.07 -17.54 -33.86
N ASN A 48 -25.99 -18.14 -34.41
CA ASN A 48 -25.65 -19.52 -34.15
C ASN A 48 -25.23 -19.70 -32.67
N PHE A 49 -24.47 -18.75 -32.14
CA PHE A 49 -24.08 -18.74 -30.72
C PHE A 49 -25.33 -18.60 -29.83
N ALA A 50 -26.19 -17.63 -30.07
CA ALA A 50 -27.40 -17.39 -29.29
C ALA A 50 -28.32 -18.63 -29.27
N GLN A 51 -28.56 -19.28 -30.40
CA GLN A 51 -29.32 -20.53 -30.46
C GLN A 51 -28.69 -21.65 -29.66
N LYS A 52 -27.38 -21.84 -29.77
CA LYS A 52 -26.64 -22.80 -28.98
C LYS A 52 -26.76 -22.51 -27.49
N PHE A 53 -26.57 -21.23 -27.10
CA PHE A 53 -26.66 -20.77 -25.73
C PHE A 53 -28.05 -21.02 -25.14
N GLU A 54 -29.09 -20.57 -25.82
CA GLU A 54 -30.51 -20.76 -25.43
C GLU A 54 -30.88 -22.22 -25.25
N SER A 55 -30.34 -23.13 -26.09
CA SER A 55 -30.59 -24.55 -25.96
C SER A 55 -29.96 -25.19 -24.71
N LYS A 56 -28.94 -24.58 -24.17
CA LYS A 56 -28.20 -25.04 -22.97
C LYS A 56 -28.60 -24.31 -21.70
N LEU A 57 -29.14 -23.10 -21.80
CA LEU A 57 -29.50 -22.26 -20.66
C LEU A 57 -30.31 -22.99 -19.57
N PRO A 58 -31.33 -23.81 -19.89
CA PRO A 58 -32.10 -24.53 -18.88
C PRO A 58 -31.29 -25.55 -18.06
N GLN A 59 -30.07 -25.88 -18.49
CA GLN A 59 -29.17 -26.84 -17.79
C GLN A 59 -28.33 -26.17 -16.71
N PHE A 60 -28.19 -24.84 -16.70
CA PHE A 60 -27.34 -24.13 -15.74
C PHE A 60 -27.95 -22.84 -15.15
N GLY A 61 -29.10 -22.36 -15.68
CA GLY A 61 -29.72 -21.17 -15.16
C GLY A 61 -30.88 -20.62 -15.99
N LYS A 62 -31.24 -19.38 -15.73
CA LYS A 62 -32.30 -18.64 -16.43
C LYS A 62 -31.87 -17.21 -16.70
N TYR A 63 -32.46 -16.58 -17.71
CA TYR A 63 -32.28 -15.14 -17.89
C TYR A 63 -32.91 -14.33 -16.76
N LEU A 64 -32.20 -13.28 -16.35
CA LEU A 64 -32.66 -12.29 -15.39
C LEU A 64 -32.88 -10.93 -16.12
N ASP A 65 -33.84 -10.17 -15.64
CA ASP A 65 -34.03 -8.80 -16.12
C ASP A 65 -32.81 -7.94 -15.66
N ILE A 66 -32.38 -7.00 -16.51
CA ILE A 66 -31.25 -6.14 -16.21
C ILE A 66 -31.51 -5.25 -14.98
N TYR A 67 -32.79 -4.84 -14.78
CA TYR A 67 -33.17 -4.07 -13.61
C TYR A 67 -33.02 -4.88 -12.33
N ASP A 68 -33.46 -6.13 -12.32
CA ASP A 68 -33.32 -7.04 -11.18
C ASP A 68 -31.86 -7.33 -10.86
N PHE A 69 -31.01 -7.46 -11.90
CA PHE A 69 -29.55 -7.58 -11.69
C PHE A 69 -28.97 -6.33 -11.03
N LYS A 70 -29.34 -5.14 -11.49
CA LYS A 70 -28.88 -3.87 -10.91
C LYS A 70 -29.18 -3.75 -9.43
N GLN A 71 -30.32 -4.29 -8.96
CA GLN A 71 -30.69 -4.28 -7.54
C GLN A 71 -29.80 -5.17 -6.66
N LYS A 72 -29.04 -6.09 -7.29
CA LYS A 72 -28.12 -6.98 -6.58
C LYS A 72 -26.71 -6.38 -6.42
N ILE A 73 -26.40 -5.28 -7.10
CA ILE A 73 -25.11 -4.60 -6.97
C ILE A 73 -25.06 -3.92 -5.60
N PRO A 74 -24.09 -4.26 -4.72
CA PRO A 74 -23.95 -3.61 -3.41
C PRO A 74 -23.77 -2.09 -3.54
N GLU A 75 -24.28 -1.32 -2.60
CA GLU A 75 -24.24 0.15 -2.62
C GLU A 75 -22.79 0.68 -2.64
N ASN A 76 -21.91 0.08 -1.85
CA ASN A 76 -20.48 0.41 -1.82
C ASN A 76 -19.82 0.18 -3.18
N ALA A 77 -20.13 -0.92 -3.88
CA ALA A 77 -19.64 -1.22 -5.21
C ALA A 77 -20.14 -0.18 -6.22
N ASN A 78 -21.42 0.12 -6.18
CA ASN A 78 -22.06 1.11 -7.06
C ASN A 78 -21.43 2.49 -6.90
N ASN A 79 -21.29 2.97 -5.67
CA ASN A 79 -20.69 4.27 -5.35
C ASN A 79 -19.23 4.34 -5.77
N TYR A 80 -18.46 3.28 -5.56
CA TYR A 80 -17.06 3.21 -5.96
C TYR A 80 -16.89 3.21 -7.49
N MET A 81 -17.69 2.42 -8.23
CA MET A 81 -17.63 2.32 -9.68
C MET A 81 -18.01 3.63 -10.39
N ILE A 82 -18.93 4.40 -9.83
CA ILE A 82 -19.29 5.72 -10.37
C ILE A 82 -18.11 6.70 -10.34
N GLN A 83 -17.30 6.63 -9.28
CA GLN A 83 -16.18 7.54 -9.05
C GLN A 83 -14.87 7.04 -9.70
N ASN A 84 -14.72 5.73 -9.87
CA ASN A 84 -13.49 5.10 -10.31
C ASN A 84 -13.77 4.12 -11.45
N PHE A 85 -13.32 4.45 -12.66
CA PHE A 85 -13.38 3.51 -13.78
C PHE A 85 -12.35 2.38 -13.60
N LEU A 86 -12.73 1.15 -13.98
CA LEU A 86 -11.80 0.02 -14.00
C LEU A 86 -10.69 0.28 -15.03
N ASN A 87 -9.49 0.53 -14.58
CA ASN A 87 -8.35 0.75 -15.45
C ASN A 87 -7.65 -0.59 -15.74
N ILE A 88 -7.90 -1.15 -16.92
CA ILE A 88 -7.37 -2.43 -17.35
C ILE A 88 -5.97 -2.22 -17.93
N PRO A 89 -4.91 -2.79 -17.32
CA PRO A 89 -3.57 -2.72 -17.88
C PRO A 89 -3.52 -3.31 -19.29
N GLY A 90 -2.77 -2.70 -20.19
CA GLY A 90 -2.63 -3.18 -21.57
C GLY A 90 -1.98 -4.56 -21.71
N SER A 91 -1.35 -5.07 -20.65
CA SER A 91 -0.82 -6.44 -20.56
C SER A 91 -1.88 -7.51 -20.36
N ILE A 92 -3.09 -7.12 -19.92
CA ILE A 92 -4.19 -8.07 -19.70
C ILE A 92 -4.87 -8.39 -21.04
N PRO A 93 -4.87 -9.67 -21.48
CA PRO A 93 -5.45 -10.05 -22.75
C PRO A 93 -6.97 -10.01 -22.70
N ILE A 94 -7.58 -9.26 -23.59
CA ILE A 94 -9.05 -9.25 -23.76
C ILE A 94 -9.40 -10.00 -25.03
N ASN A 95 -10.20 -11.06 -24.92
CA ASN A 95 -10.73 -11.78 -26.07
C ASN A 95 -11.77 -10.91 -26.80
N LYS A 96 -11.54 -10.64 -28.10
CA LYS A 96 -12.43 -9.85 -28.95
C LYS A 96 -13.52 -10.70 -29.62
N ASN A 97 -13.38 -12.01 -29.60
CA ASN A 97 -14.33 -12.96 -30.20
C ASN A 97 -15.32 -13.46 -29.14
N THR A 98 -16.09 -12.56 -28.58
CA THR A 98 -17.05 -12.85 -27.51
C THR A 98 -18.42 -12.29 -27.84
N TYR A 99 -19.43 -12.80 -27.14
CA TYR A 99 -20.83 -12.47 -27.34
C TYR A 99 -21.43 -11.96 -26.03
N GLU A 100 -21.95 -10.75 -26.05
CA GLU A 100 -22.68 -10.19 -24.92
C GLU A 100 -24.06 -10.82 -24.80
N MET A 101 -24.43 -11.30 -23.60
CA MET A 101 -25.71 -11.92 -23.30
C MET A 101 -26.41 -11.17 -22.17
N LYS A 102 -27.74 -11.34 -22.09
CA LYS A 102 -28.53 -10.86 -20.94
C LYS A 102 -28.00 -11.47 -19.65
N PRO A 103 -28.19 -10.79 -18.49
CA PRO A 103 -27.84 -11.35 -17.21
C PRO A 103 -28.45 -12.76 -17.01
N ILE A 104 -27.67 -13.65 -16.44
CA ILE A 104 -28.05 -15.04 -16.20
C ILE A 104 -27.93 -15.30 -14.71
N GLN A 105 -29.03 -15.77 -14.11
CA GLN A 105 -29.02 -16.32 -12.77
C GLN A 105 -28.82 -17.83 -12.84
N PHE A 106 -27.75 -18.31 -12.20
CA PHE A 106 -27.45 -19.74 -12.06
C PHE A 106 -28.33 -20.39 -10.98
N GLU A 107 -28.35 -21.72 -10.95
CA GLU A 107 -29.13 -22.48 -9.96
C GLU A 107 -28.72 -22.21 -8.51
N ASN A 108 -27.44 -21.89 -8.29
CA ASN A 108 -26.90 -21.52 -6.96
C ASN A 108 -27.20 -20.06 -6.53
N GLY A 109 -28.01 -19.33 -7.30
CA GLY A 109 -28.38 -17.95 -7.01
C GLY A 109 -27.39 -16.91 -7.54
N ASN A 110 -26.18 -17.30 -7.94
CA ASN A 110 -25.20 -16.38 -8.52
C ASN A 110 -25.70 -15.78 -9.84
N ILE A 111 -25.23 -14.57 -10.19
CA ILE A 111 -25.69 -13.88 -11.40
C ILE A 111 -24.47 -13.38 -12.16
N TYR A 112 -24.43 -13.69 -13.48
CA TYR A 112 -23.41 -13.15 -14.38
C TYR A 112 -24.05 -12.28 -15.46
N SER A 113 -23.45 -11.11 -15.71
CA SER A 113 -23.79 -10.20 -16.80
C SER A 113 -22.51 -9.84 -17.54
N GLY A 114 -22.41 -10.19 -18.82
CA GLY A 114 -21.20 -9.93 -19.59
C GLY A 114 -21.04 -10.84 -20.80
N ASN A 115 -19.80 -10.97 -21.23
CA ASN A 115 -19.41 -11.60 -22.45
C ASN A 115 -19.13 -13.11 -22.29
N TRP A 116 -19.44 -13.85 -23.36
CA TRP A 116 -19.28 -15.32 -23.45
C TRP A 116 -18.53 -15.71 -24.71
N ASN A 117 -17.72 -16.74 -24.64
CA ASN A 117 -17.10 -17.33 -25.83
C ASN A 117 -18.01 -18.43 -26.46
N GLU A 118 -17.60 -18.94 -27.63
CA GLU A 118 -18.31 -19.99 -28.37
C GLU A 118 -18.45 -21.31 -27.61
N ASN A 119 -17.65 -21.53 -26.57
CA ASN A 119 -17.71 -22.71 -25.70
C ASN A 119 -18.65 -22.52 -24.50
N LEU A 120 -19.43 -21.45 -24.47
CA LEU A 120 -20.36 -21.09 -23.38
C LEU A 120 -19.64 -20.84 -22.05
N LYS A 121 -18.44 -20.24 -22.10
CA LYS A 121 -17.70 -19.83 -20.91
C LYS A 121 -17.64 -18.30 -20.85
N MET A 122 -17.71 -17.74 -19.64
CA MET A 122 -17.47 -16.33 -19.40
C MET A 122 -16.12 -15.92 -19.99
N ASP A 123 -16.08 -14.91 -20.83
CA ASP A 123 -14.88 -14.53 -21.56
C ASP A 123 -14.97 -13.07 -22.02
N GLY A 124 -13.98 -12.24 -21.71
CA GLY A 124 -14.03 -10.80 -21.91
C GLY A 124 -14.55 -10.06 -20.68
N LEU A 125 -15.18 -8.90 -20.89
CA LEU A 125 -15.71 -8.08 -19.79
C LEU A 125 -16.98 -8.69 -19.18
N GLY A 126 -17.10 -8.60 -17.86
CA GLY A 126 -18.29 -9.07 -17.17
C GLY A 126 -18.38 -8.65 -15.72
N GLN A 127 -19.59 -8.72 -15.19
CA GLN A 127 -19.94 -8.48 -13.81
C GLN A 127 -20.54 -9.75 -13.22
N TYR A 128 -20.16 -10.10 -12.01
CA TYR A 128 -20.60 -11.31 -11.36
C TYR A 128 -21.00 -11.03 -9.91
N TYR A 129 -22.25 -11.34 -9.57
CA TYR A 129 -22.74 -11.32 -8.21
C TYR A 129 -22.72 -12.73 -7.65
N ILE A 130 -22.12 -12.92 -6.48
CA ILE A 130 -22.03 -14.18 -5.76
C ILE A 130 -22.90 -14.07 -4.51
N GLU A 131 -24.02 -14.81 -4.48
CA GLU A 131 -25.02 -14.72 -3.43
C GLU A 131 -24.47 -15.20 -2.09
N GLU A 132 -23.71 -16.30 -2.12
CA GLU A 132 -22.98 -16.77 -0.95
C GLU A 132 -21.80 -15.82 -0.65
N GLY A 133 -21.85 -15.14 0.51
CA GLY A 133 -20.86 -14.14 0.90
C GLY A 133 -21.12 -12.73 0.41
N ASN A 134 -22.20 -12.48 -0.34
CA ASN A 134 -22.59 -11.15 -0.85
C ASN A 134 -21.41 -10.41 -1.51
N LEU A 135 -20.80 -11.07 -2.49
CA LEU A 135 -19.66 -10.56 -3.23
C LEU A 135 -20.10 -10.03 -4.58
N PHE A 136 -19.54 -8.90 -4.97
CA PHE A 136 -19.70 -8.39 -6.32
C PHE A 136 -18.33 -8.26 -7.00
N VAL A 137 -18.27 -8.67 -8.25
CA VAL A 137 -17.03 -8.70 -9.04
C VAL A 137 -17.29 -8.02 -10.38
N GLU A 138 -16.39 -7.13 -10.80
CA GLU A 138 -16.32 -6.69 -12.19
C GLU A 138 -14.91 -6.93 -12.74
N GLY A 139 -14.78 -7.36 -13.99
CA GLY A 139 -13.44 -7.65 -14.50
C GLY A 139 -13.39 -8.32 -15.86
N ILE A 140 -12.21 -8.83 -16.14
CA ILE A 140 -11.88 -9.56 -17.37
C ILE A 140 -11.84 -11.05 -17.09
N TRP A 141 -12.60 -11.77 -17.85
CA TRP A 141 -12.71 -13.22 -17.80
C TRP A 141 -11.98 -13.85 -18.98
N ASN A 142 -11.39 -15.00 -18.76
CA ASN A 142 -10.76 -15.82 -19.79
C ASN A 142 -11.16 -17.29 -19.57
N ASN A 143 -11.94 -17.86 -20.51
CA ASN A 143 -12.42 -19.23 -20.43
C ASN A 143 -13.04 -19.62 -19.07
N GLY A 144 -13.91 -18.76 -18.52
CA GLY A 144 -14.58 -18.97 -17.25
C GLY A 144 -13.79 -18.57 -16.00
N LYS A 145 -12.56 -18.07 -16.15
CA LYS A 145 -11.72 -17.65 -15.03
C LYS A 145 -11.53 -16.13 -15.02
N LEU A 146 -11.73 -15.51 -13.88
CA LEU A 146 -11.38 -14.10 -13.67
C LEU A 146 -9.85 -13.97 -13.67
N ILE A 147 -9.31 -13.07 -14.50
CA ILE A 147 -7.86 -12.84 -14.61
C ILE A 147 -7.42 -11.44 -14.17
N TYR A 148 -8.33 -10.49 -14.18
CA TYR A 148 -8.14 -9.14 -13.67
C TYR A 148 -9.48 -8.53 -13.29
N GLY A 149 -9.58 -7.79 -12.21
CA GLY A 149 -10.83 -7.13 -11.87
C GLY A 149 -10.86 -6.51 -10.49
N ARG A 150 -12.05 -6.05 -10.12
CA ARG A 150 -12.38 -5.58 -8.78
C ARG A 150 -13.29 -6.58 -8.10
N ILE A 151 -13.01 -6.79 -6.83
CA ILE A 151 -13.83 -7.63 -5.95
C ILE A 151 -14.28 -6.76 -4.78
N PHE A 152 -15.58 -6.60 -4.64
CA PHE A 152 -16.23 -5.89 -3.55
C PHE A 152 -16.73 -6.88 -2.53
N TYR A 153 -16.21 -6.79 -1.32
CA TYR A 153 -16.53 -7.69 -0.22
C TYR A 153 -17.67 -7.15 0.64
N ALA A 154 -18.40 -8.04 1.29
CA ALA A 154 -19.48 -7.69 2.21
C ALA A 154 -19.03 -6.86 3.43
N ASN A 155 -17.75 -6.87 3.75
CA ASN A 155 -17.13 -6.08 4.82
C ASN A 155 -16.56 -4.74 4.33
N ASP A 156 -16.94 -4.29 3.14
CA ASP A 156 -16.50 -3.04 2.49
C ASP A 156 -15.02 -2.99 2.08
N ASN A 157 -14.29 -4.09 2.15
CA ASN A 157 -12.98 -4.17 1.51
C ASN A 157 -13.14 -4.23 -0.02
N ILE A 158 -12.17 -3.66 -0.75
CA ILE A 158 -12.16 -3.69 -2.22
C ILE A 158 -10.77 -4.13 -2.67
N TYR A 159 -10.71 -5.19 -3.48
CA TYR A 159 -9.49 -5.56 -4.20
C TYR A 159 -9.62 -5.13 -5.67
N GLU A 160 -8.54 -4.58 -6.24
CA GLU A 160 -8.41 -4.34 -7.69
C GLU A 160 -7.04 -4.83 -8.15
N GLY A 161 -6.99 -5.77 -9.11
CA GLY A 161 -5.72 -6.29 -9.59
C GLY A 161 -5.82 -7.59 -10.38
N GLU A 162 -4.64 -8.19 -10.56
CA GLU A 162 -4.49 -9.47 -11.23
C GLU A 162 -4.97 -10.62 -10.33
N ILE A 163 -5.59 -11.62 -10.97
CA ILE A 163 -6.13 -12.79 -10.30
C ILE A 163 -5.65 -14.03 -11.05
N LYS A 164 -5.17 -15.01 -10.30
CA LYS A 164 -4.71 -16.29 -10.82
C LYS A 164 -5.18 -17.40 -9.91
N ASN A 165 -5.80 -18.45 -10.50
CA ASN A 165 -6.37 -19.57 -9.75
C ASN A 165 -7.28 -19.09 -8.60
N SER A 166 -8.12 -18.09 -8.89
CA SER A 166 -9.05 -17.46 -7.94
C SER A 166 -8.39 -16.84 -6.71
N THR A 167 -7.09 -16.49 -6.76
CA THR A 167 -6.37 -15.81 -5.71
C THR A 167 -5.74 -14.50 -6.23
N TYR A 168 -5.52 -13.53 -5.37
CA TYR A 168 -4.77 -12.32 -5.69
C TYR A 168 -3.38 -12.69 -6.18
N HIS A 169 -2.95 -12.08 -7.27
CA HIS A 169 -1.66 -12.39 -7.87
C HIS A 169 -1.12 -11.15 -8.61
N GLY A 170 0.20 -11.14 -8.92
CA GLY A 170 0.80 -10.04 -9.67
C GLY A 170 0.63 -8.70 -8.96
N LYS A 171 0.31 -7.65 -9.72
CA LYS A 171 0.08 -6.31 -9.18
C LYS A 171 -1.39 -6.12 -8.80
N GLY A 172 -1.59 -5.49 -7.65
CA GLY A 172 -2.94 -5.19 -7.17
C GLY A 172 -2.98 -4.10 -6.11
N LYS A 173 -4.20 -3.66 -5.84
CA LYS A 173 -4.53 -2.68 -4.82
C LYS A 173 -5.62 -3.23 -3.92
N LEU A 174 -5.43 -3.15 -2.62
CA LEU A 174 -6.40 -3.56 -1.62
C LEU A 174 -6.76 -2.35 -0.76
N LEU A 175 -8.04 -1.99 -0.78
CA LEU A 175 -8.61 -0.96 0.06
C LEU A 175 -9.33 -1.65 1.21
N PHE A 176 -8.94 -1.32 2.43
CA PHE A 176 -9.56 -1.84 3.64
C PHE A 176 -10.69 -0.91 4.10
N ASN A 177 -11.69 -1.47 4.76
CA ASN A 177 -12.85 -0.74 5.26
C ASN A 177 -12.51 0.31 6.35
N ASN A 178 -11.34 0.21 6.95
CA ASN A 178 -10.82 1.19 7.91
C ASN A 178 -10.08 2.36 7.26
N GLY A 179 -10.03 2.41 5.91
CA GLY A 179 -9.38 3.46 5.13
C GLY A 179 -7.90 3.22 4.82
N GLU A 180 -7.33 2.10 5.25
CA GLU A 180 -5.98 1.70 4.86
C GLU A 180 -5.94 1.22 3.41
N ILE A 181 -4.78 1.39 2.76
CA ILE A 181 -4.58 1.02 1.36
C ILE A 181 -3.24 0.30 1.22
N TYR A 182 -3.26 -0.85 0.60
CA TYR A 182 -2.05 -1.50 0.08
C TYR A 182 -2.06 -1.48 -1.44
N GLU A 183 -0.94 -1.13 -2.05
CA GLU A 183 -0.72 -1.20 -3.49
C GLU A 183 0.65 -1.81 -3.77
N GLY A 184 0.69 -2.96 -4.45
CA GLY A 184 1.95 -3.69 -4.65
C GLY A 184 1.80 -5.10 -5.17
N ASP A 185 2.76 -5.93 -4.80
CA ASP A 185 2.84 -7.31 -5.26
C ASP A 185 2.01 -8.27 -4.40
N PHE A 186 1.31 -9.17 -5.09
CA PHE A 186 0.57 -10.28 -4.50
C PHE A 186 1.04 -11.61 -5.08
N ARG A 187 1.08 -12.64 -4.26
CA ARG A 187 1.32 -14.02 -4.68
C ARG A 187 0.47 -14.98 -3.88
N ASP A 188 -0.35 -15.76 -4.61
CA ASP A 188 -1.21 -16.79 -4.04
C ASP A 188 -2.09 -16.29 -2.86
N GLY A 189 -2.60 -15.04 -2.99
CA GLY A 189 -3.44 -14.37 -2.00
C GLY A 189 -2.69 -13.62 -0.91
N GLU A 190 -1.38 -13.71 -0.84
CA GLU A 190 -0.57 -13.02 0.19
C GLU A 190 0.07 -11.73 -0.36
N ILE A 191 0.18 -10.73 0.50
CA ILE A 191 0.99 -9.52 0.25
C ILE A 191 2.46 -9.92 0.39
N ILE A 192 3.22 -9.81 -0.71
CA ILE A 192 4.63 -10.20 -0.76
C ILE A 192 5.36 -9.42 -1.84
N GLY A 193 6.64 -9.09 -1.62
CA GLY A 193 7.44 -8.32 -2.56
C GLY A 193 7.44 -6.83 -2.23
N ASN A 194 7.45 -5.97 -3.24
CA ASN A 194 7.49 -4.53 -3.04
C ASN A 194 6.10 -3.91 -3.12
N GLY A 195 5.84 -2.97 -2.24
CA GLY A 195 4.58 -2.25 -2.25
C GLY A 195 4.59 -0.99 -1.39
N THR A 196 3.49 -0.26 -1.51
CA THR A 196 3.18 0.91 -0.70
C THR A 196 2.00 0.58 0.20
N PHE A 197 2.17 0.80 1.49
CA PHE A 197 1.09 0.71 2.47
C PHE A 197 0.79 2.11 3.02
N THR A 198 -0.43 2.57 2.86
CA THR A 198 -0.93 3.82 3.43
C THR A 198 -1.85 3.49 4.59
N PHE A 199 -1.49 3.91 5.79
CA PHE A 199 -2.26 3.70 7.01
C PHE A 199 -3.42 4.68 7.12
N SER A 200 -4.39 4.35 7.94
CA SER A 200 -5.58 5.19 8.16
C SER A 200 -5.28 6.57 8.76
N ASP A 201 -4.13 6.73 9.44
CA ASP A 201 -3.65 8.01 9.96
C ASP A 201 -2.89 8.86 8.92
N GLY A 202 -2.65 8.32 7.71
CA GLY A 202 -1.89 8.98 6.65
C GLY A 202 -0.39 8.65 6.65
N THR A 203 0.10 7.82 7.58
CA THR A 203 1.46 7.26 7.52
C THR A 203 1.62 6.41 6.27
N VAL A 204 2.78 6.48 5.61
CA VAL A 204 3.07 5.74 4.37
C VAL A 204 4.34 4.93 4.55
N TYR A 205 4.26 3.65 4.22
CA TYR A 205 5.41 2.76 4.06
C TYR A 205 5.60 2.42 2.58
N GLU A 206 6.83 2.46 2.10
CA GLU A 206 7.24 1.99 0.77
C GLU A 206 8.42 1.04 0.95
N GLY A 207 8.32 -0.21 0.48
CA GLY A 207 9.43 -1.16 0.63
C GLY A 207 9.03 -2.61 0.48
N GLU A 208 9.92 -3.49 0.94
CA GLU A 208 9.71 -4.92 0.90
C GLU A 208 8.72 -5.38 1.98
N ILE A 209 7.82 -6.28 1.59
CA ILE A 209 6.84 -6.91 2.47
C ILE A 209 6.91 -8.43 2.27
N ASP A 210 6.93 -9.18 3.34
CA ASP A 210 6.91 -10.64 3.33
C ASP A 210 5.78 -11.14 4.23
N LYS A 211 4.74 -11.70 3.60
CA LYS A 211 3.54 -12.21 4.29
C LYS A 211 2.90 -11.17 5.22
N GLY A 212 2.74 -9.94 4.69
CA GLY A 212 2.14 -8.84 5.41
C GLY A 212 3.04 -8.20 6.47
N LYS A 213 4.35 -8.50 6.51
CA LYS A 213 5.31 -7.87 7.42
C LYS A 213 6.35 -7.08 6.65
N PHE A 214 6.70 -5.89 7.15
CA PHE A 214 7.81 -5.12 6.60
C PHE A 214 9.12 -5.88 6.78
N LYS A 215 9.96 -5.86 5.76
CA LYS A 215 11.21 -6.60 5.74
C LYS A 215 12.22 -5.92 4.84
N GLY A 216 13.52 -6.07 5.18
CA GLY A 216 14.58 -5.54 4.35
C GLY A 216 14.52 -4.03 4.22
N HIS A 217 14.93 -3.49 3.09
CA HIS A 217 15.00 -2.05 2.88
C HIS A 217 13.62 -1.44 2.61
N GLY A 218 13.30 -0.35 3.32
CA GLY A 218 12.07 0.39 3.15
C GLY A 218 12.18 1.84 3.59
N LYS A 219 11.14 2.60 3.25
CA LYS A 219 10.98 4.00 3.62
C LYS A 219 9.63 4.20 4.31
N MET A 220 9.65 4.85 5.47
CA MET A 220 8.44 5.20 6.20
C MET A 220 8.38 6.72 6.38
N ARG A 221 7.19 7.28 6.15
CA ARG A 221 6.88 8.69 6.39
C ARG A 221 5.66 8.76 7.29
N TRP A 222 5.87 9.25 8.50
CA TRP A 222 4.78 9.46 9.46
C TRP A 222 4.06 10.78 9.19
N ILE A 223 2.80 10.85 9.61
CA ILE A 223 1.98 12.06 9.51
C ILE A 223 2.59 13.24 10.28
N SER A 224 3.39 12.98 11.31
CA SER A 224 4.14 13.99 12.07
C SER A 224 5.21 14.70 11.23
N GLY A 225 5.61 14.16 10.07
CA GLY A 225 6.71 14.66 9.26
C GLY A 225 8.02 13.90 9.46
N ILE A 226 8.11 13.04 10.47
CA ILE A 226 9.25 12.13 10.67
C ILE A 226 9.38 11.20 9.47
N GLN A 227 10.61 10.92 9.04
CA GLN A 227 10.91 10.00 7.94
C GLN A 227 12.03 9.06 8.35
N TYR A 228 11.89 7.80 7.97
CA TYR A 228 12.95 6.80 8.08
C TYR A 228 13.18 6.12 6.74
N GLU A 229 14.44 5.88 6.40
CA GLU A 229 14.84 5.08 5.26
C GLU A 229 15.98 4.14 5.69
N GLY A 230 15.75 2.83 5.60
CA GLY A 230 16.71 1.84 6.08
C GLY A 230 16.11 0.44 6.20
N GLU A 231 16.73 -0.39 7.04
CA GLU A 231 16.35 -1.78 7.22
C GLU A 231 15.21 -1.95 8.23
N PHE A 232 14.26 -2.81 7.87
CA PHE A 232 13.13 -3.24 8.70
C PHE A 232 13.18 -4.73 9.02
N VAL A 233 12.86 -5.07 10.24
CA VAL A 233 12.58 -6.44 10.68
C VAL A 233 11.21 -6.47 11.34
N GLY A 234 10.17 -6.78 10.56
CA GLY A 234 8.80 -6.47 10.94
C GLY A 234 8.63 -4.96 11.07
N ALA A 235 7.93 -4.51 12.11
CA ALA A 235 7.74 -3.09 12.37
C ALA A 235 8.91 -2.44 13.17
N ILE A 236 10.11 -3.05 13.15
CA ILE A 236 11.27 -2.62 13.95
C ILE A 236 12.34 -2.05 13.01
N LEU A 237 12.80 -0.82 13.31
CA LEU A 237 13.97 -0.23 12.69
C LEU A 237 15.21 -0.97 13.17
N SER A 238 16.02 -1.45 12.25
CA SER A 238 17.17 -2.31 12.53
C SER A 238 18.33 -2.03 11.58
N ASN A 239 19.52 -2.44 11.96
CA ASN A 239 20.73 -2.27 11.15
C ASN A 239 20.97 -0.80 10.75
N TYR A 240 21.40 -0.56 9.51
CA TYR A 240 21.74 0.78 9.05
C TYR A 240 20.55 1.50 8.45
N GLY A 241 20.39 2.78 8.80
CA GLY A 241 19.32 3.63 8.25
C GLY A 241 19.54 5.11 8.56
N THR A 242 18.63 5.90 8.00
CA THR A 242 18.56 7.33 8.19
C THR A 242 17.20 7.69 8.76
N LEU A 243 17.19 8.40 9.89
CA LEU A 243 15.99 9.01 10.46
C LEU A 243 16.11 10.52 10.35
N THR A 244 15.04 11.17 9.87
CA THR A 244 14.92 12.64 9.85
C THR A 244 13.66 13.02 10.62
N ASP A 245 13.78 13.94 11.55
CA ASP A 245 12.65 14.42 12.31
C ASP A 245 11.86 15.54 11.58
N GLU A 246 10.78 16.00 12.18
CA GLU A 246 9.94 17.08 11.68
C GLU A 246 10.65 18.45 11.58
N ASN A 247 11.75 18.64 12.32
CA ASN A 247 12.55 19.86 12.35
C ASN A 247 13.70 19.85 11.34
N GLY A 248 13.95 18.69 10.72
CA GLY A 248 15.05 18.45 9.80
C GLY A 248 16.34 18.00 10.49
N GLU A 249 16.30 17.63 11.80
CA GLU A 249 17.40 16.96 12.46
C GLU A 249 17.53 15.53 11.96
N LYS A 250 18.77 15.06 11.81
CA LYS A 250 19.03 13.81 11.09
C LYS A 250 19.96 12.89 11.89
N TYR A 251 19.56 11.62 12.04
CA TYR A 251 20.46 10.56 12.44
C TYR A 251 20.75 9.65 11.22
N GLU A 252 22.00 9.29 11.06
CA GLU A 252 22.47 8.35 10.05
C GLU A 252 23.42 7.35 10.69
N GLY A 253 23.03 6.09 10.80
CA GLY A 253 23.80 5.10 11.54
C GLY A 253 23.04 3.81 11.81
N ASN A 254 23.56 3.04 12.78
CA ASN A 254 22.96 1.76 13.13
C ASN A 254 21.79 1.91 14.11
N PHE A 255 20.80 1.03 13.91
CA PHE A 255 19.62 0.89 14.75
C PHE A 255 19.56 -0.51 15.38
N TYR A 256 19.07 -0.58 16.59
CA TYR A 256 18.71 -1.82 17.26
C TYR A 256 17.42 -1.62 18.05
N ASN A 257 16.38 -2.39 17.72
CA ASN A 257 15.07 -2.31 18.36
C ASN A 257 14.51 -0.86 18.40
N ASN A 258 14.54 -0.14 17.29
CA ASN A 258 14.09 1.25 17.16
C ASN A 258 14.98 2.30 17.85
N TYR A 259 16.11 1.91 18.47
CA TYR A 259 17.07 2.83 19.11
C TYR A 259 18.28 3.05 18.22
N PHE A 260 18.86 4.25 18.26
CA PHE A 260 20.22 4.48 17.78
C PHE A 260 21.17 3.59 18.57
N ASN A 261 21.99 2.82 17.91
CA ASN A 261 22.88 1.87 18.58
C ASN A 261 24.12 1.61 17.72
N GLY A 262 25.30 1.53 18.36
CA GLY A 262 26.55 1.40 17.63
C GLY A 262 26.99 2.72 17.01
N LYS A 263 27.62 2.70 15.84
CA LYS A 263 28.15 3.90 15.19
C LYS A 263 27.09 4.65 14.42
N GLY A 264 27.15 6.00 14.52
CA GLY A 264 26.27 6.89 13.78
C GLY A 264 26.70 8.35 13.84
N ILE A 265 26.00 9.14 13.03
CA ILE A 265 26.14 10.60 12.99
C ILE A 265 24.77 11.19 13.27
N TYR A 266 24.73 12.06 14.25
CA TYR A 266 23.57 12.89 14.49
C TYR A 266 23.86 14.34 14.14
N THR A 267 23.02 14.93 13.29
CA THR A 267 23.13 16.30 12.81
C THR A 267 21.93 17.12 13.30
N TYR A 268 22.21 18.15 14.09
CA TYR A 268 21.23 19.11 14.56
C TYR A 268 20.85 20.10 13.45
N LYS A 269 19.73 20.77 13.63
CA LYS A 269 19.20 21.74 12.67
C LYS A 269 20.17 22.91 12.39
N ASP A 270 20.94 23.33 13.37
CA ASP A 270 21.92 24.42 13.24
C ASP A 270 23.22 24.00 12.53
N GLY A 271 23.35 22.70 12.21
CA GLY A 271 24.54 22.11 11.61
C GLY A 271 25.59 21.63 12.62
N THR A 272 25.34 21.73 13.93
CA THR A 272 26.05 21.02 14.97
C THR A 272 25.90 19.53 14.70
N PHE A 273 26.91 18.69 15.02
CA PHE A 273 26.79 17.27 14.87
C PHE A 273 27.55 16.50 15.95
N TYR A 274 27.09 15.27 16.20
CA TYR A 274 27.83 14.25 16.92
C TYR A 274 28.11 13.08 15.98
N GLU A 275 29.34 12.66 15.91
CA GLU A 275 29.78 11.44 15.22
C GLU A 275 30.46 10.51 16.21
N GLY A 276 29.89 9.33 16.44
CA GLY A 276 30.41 8.43 17.45
C GLY A 276 29.56 7.20 17.70
N GLU A 277 29.75 6.65 18.90
CA GLU A 277 29.01 5.49 19.38
C GLU A 277 27.71 5.93 20.08
N PHE A 278 26.68 5.11 19.92
CA PHE A 278 25.37 5.26 20.56
C PHE A 278 25.02 3.97 21.29
N GLU A 279 24.40 4.09 22.43
CA GLU A 279 23.81 2.98 23.17
C GLU A 279 22.41 3.34 23.64
N PHE A 280 21.40 2.55 23.23
CA PHE A 280 19.99 2.80 23.51
C PHE A 280 19.51 4.25 23.23
N GLY A 281 19.95 4.83 22.12
CA GLY A 281 19.59 6.19 21.71
C GLY A 281 20.42 7.31 22.31
N LEU A 282 21.38 6.98 23.18
CA LEU A 282 22.22 7.96 23.87
C LEU A 282 23.64 7.95 23.30
N MET A 283 24.28 9.11 23.20
CA MET A 283 25.70 9.22 22.87
C MET A 283 26.50 8.50 23.95
N HIS A 284 27.36 7.59 23.53
CA HIS A 284 28.14 6.71 24.39
C HIS A 284 29.51 6.42 23.79
N GLY A 285 30.42 5.76 24.56
CA GLY A 285 31.70 5.31 24.04
C GLY A 285 32.58 6.46 23.52
N LYS A 286 33.16 6.29 22.34
CA LYS A 286 34.00 7.30 21.68
C LYS A 286 33.21 8.12 20.70
N GLY A 287 33.40 9.45 20.72
CA GLY A 287 32.71 10.32 19.77
C GLY A 287 33.32 11.72 19.67
N ILE A 288 32.93 12.39 18.59
CA ILE A 288 33.26 13.75 18.25
C ILE A 288 31.98 14.56 18.25
N TYR A 289 31.93 15.58 19.10
CA TYR A 289 30.86 16.58 19.06
C TYR A 289 31.41 17.88 18.49
N ASN A 290 30.87 18.31 17.37
CA ASN A 290 31.25 19.56 16.71
C ASN A 290 30.13 20.59 16.89
N LYS A 291 30.29 21.48 17.88
CA LYS A 291 29.41 22.63 18.06
C LYS A 291 29.79 23.66 17.00
N LYS A 292 28.92 23.83 16.01
CA LYS A 292 29.18 24.69 14.86
C LYS A 292 29.68 26.07 15.27
N ASP A 293 30.83 26.47 14.69
CA ASP A 293 31.48 27.76 14.88
C ASP A 293 31.95 28.08 16.32
N GLU A 294 31.81 27.14 17.26
CA GLU A 294 32.19 27.35 18.66
C GLU A 294 33.39 26.47 19.09
N PHE A 295 33.21 25.15 19.10
CA PHE A 295 34.25 24.20 19.54
C PHE A 295 34.02 22.79 18.99
N ILE A 296 35.06 21.98 19.08
CA ILE A 296 35.01 20.54 18.84
C ILE A 296 35.47 19.83 20.11
N PHE A 297 34.64 18.89 20.59
CA PHE A 297 35.04 17.94 21.64
C PHE A 297 35.21 16.55 21.05
N GLU A 298 36.35 15.93 21.32
CA GLU A 298 36.70 14.58 20.92
C GLU A 298 37.07 13.78 22.17
N GLY A 299 36.35 12.71 22.50
CA GLY A 299 36.62 12.00 23.74
C GLY A 299 35.62 10.90 24.09
N ASP A 300 35.61 10.59 25.39
CA ASP A 300 34.71 9.59 25.97
C ASP A 300 33.35 10.20 26.33
N TRP A 301 32.28 9.45 26.07
CA TRP A 301 30.89 9.81 26.29
C TRP A 301 30.13 8.78 27.10
N ALA A 302 29.25 9.21 27.96
CA ALA A 302 28.26 8.37 28.63
C ALA A 302 26.95 9.14 28.81
N ASN A 303 25.83 8.53 28.39
CA ASN A 303 24.49 9.08 28.58
C ASN A 303 24.34 10.53 28.08
N ASN A 304 24.75 10.81 26.83
CA ASN A 304 24.74 12.12 26.19
C ASN A 304 25.72 13.16 26.80
N MET A 305 26.60 12.78 27.66
CA MET A 305 27.54 13.71 28.33
C MET A 305 29.00 13.29 28.14
N PRO A 306 29.91 14.23 27.93
CA PRO A 306 31.35 13.94 28.07
C PRO A 306 31.67 13.26 29.39
N HIS A 307 32.33 12.10 29.34
CA HIS A 307 32.64 11.33 30.53
C HIS A 307 33.88 10.46 30.32
N GLY A 308 34.99 10.86 30.91
CA GLY A 308 36.31 10.22 30.74
C GLY A 308 37.32 11.19 30.11
N PHE A 309 38.28 10.64 29.37
CA PHE A 309 39.30 11.47 28.71
C PHE A 309 38.74 12.14 27.45
N GLY A 310 39.17 13.38 27.25
CA GLY A 310 38.78 14.11 26.06
C GLY A 310 39.73 15.26 25.72
N LYS A 311 39.53 15.76 24.51
CA LYS A 311 40.17 16.95 23.95
C LYS A 311 39.09 17.93 23.47
N ILE A 312 39.18 19.16 23.94
CA ILE A 312 38.34 20.24 23.43
C ILE A 312 39.19 21.22 22.62
N THR A 313 38.72 21.57 21.45
CA THR A 313 39.40 22.47 20.52
C THR A 313 38.52 23.71 20.26
N PHE A 314 39.02 24.86 20.67
CA PHE A 314 38.52 26.17 20.31
C PHE A 314 39.43 26.80 19.25
N LYS A 315 39.05 27.96 18.70
CA LYS A 315 39.86 28.67 17.73
C LYS A 315 41.31 28.92 18.20
N ASP A 316 41.49 29.31 19.47
CA ASP A 316 42.76 29.75 20.03
C ASP A 316 43.29 28.81 21.09
N PHE A 317 42.54 27.79 21.51
CA PHE A 317 42.89 26.88 22.57
C PHE A 317 42.68 25.44 22.18
N ILE A 318 43.56 24.56 22.60
CA ILE A 318 43.44 23.09 22.57
C ILE A 318 43.78 22.56 23.95
N ILE A 319 42.82 21.92 24.59
CA ILE A 319 42.91 21.50 25.99
C ILE A 319 42.54 20.02 26.06
N LYS A 320 43.38 19.26 26.75
CA LYS A 320 43.10 17.86 27.15
C LYS A 320 42.75 17.81 28.63
N GLY A 321 41.87 16.90 28.99
CA GLY A 321 41.46 16.77 30.38
C GLY A 321 40.58 15.54 30.62
N VAL A 322 39.99 15.54 31.80
CA VAL A 322 39.02 14.52 32.24
C VAL A 322 37.69 15.18 32.52
N TRP A 323 36.61 14.58 31.99
CA TRP A 323 35.25 15.02 32.22
C TRP A 323 34.45 14.01 33.02
N ARG A 324 33.53 14.46 33.84
CA ARG A 324 32.50 13.64 34.52
C ARG A 324 31.15 14.30 34.37
N ASN A 325 30.24 13.60 33.70
CA ASN A 325 28.87 14.08 33.44
C ASN A 325 28.83 15.52 32.87
N GLY A 326 29.60 15.78 31.83
CA GLY A 326 29.67 17.07 31.16
C GLY A 326 30.54 18.13 31.82
N VAL A 327 31.03 17.88 33.04
CA VAL A 327 31.86 18.81 33.81
C VAL A 327 33.33 18.42 33.71
N ASN A 328 34.20 19.38 33.32
CA ASN A 328 35.63 19.15 33.39
C ASN A 328 36.10 19.11 34.86
N VAL A 329 36.74 18.01 35.24
CA VAL A 329 37.25 17.81 36.63
C VAL A 329 38.78 17.91 36.72
N GLU A 330 39.48 17.82 35.58
CA GLU A 330 40.93 17.90 35.52
C GLU A 330 41.38 18.39 34.14
N ILE A 331 42.26 19.39 34.11
CA ILE A 331 42.99 19.77 32.91
C ILE A 331 44.37 19.10 32.98
N SER A 332 44.63 18.25 32.01
CA SER A 332 45.91 17.53 31.94
C SER A 332 46.95 18.24 31.08
N GLU A 333 46.54 18.98 30.07
CA GLU A 333 47.41 19.62 29.09
C GLU A 333 46.74 20.76 28.33
N PHE A 334 47.49 21.87 28.14
CA PHE A 334 47.23 22.89 27.11
C PHE A 334 48.12 22.64 25.91
N GLU A 335 47.63 22.06 24.83
CA GLU A 335 48.40 21.91 23.60
C GLU A 335 48.54 23.22 22.83
N LYS A 336 47.58 24.14 22.98
CA LYS A 336 47.56 25.44 22.36
C LYS A 336 46.89 26.46 23.28
N GLY A 337 47.43 27.67 23.33
CA GLY A 337 46.92 28.76 24.15
C GLY A 337 47.62 28.84 25.54
N ASP A 338 47.29 29.91 26.30
CA ASP A 338 47.79 30.14 27.67
C ASP A 338 46.64 30.03 28.67
N GLU A 339 46.80 29.17 29.67
CA GLU A 339 45.82 28.94 30.74
C GLU A 339 45.36 30.20 31.42
N LYS A 340 46.25 31.22 31.56
CA LYS A 340 45.98 32.50 32.25
C LYS A 340 44.92 33.32 31.52
N ASN A 341 44.78 33.11 30.21
CA ASN A 341 43.86 33.81 29.33
C ASN A 341 42.61 33.01 29.01
N PHE A 342 42.45 31.83 29.58
CA PHE A 342 41.31 30.94 29.25
C PHE A 342 40.22 31.01 30.33
N ASP A 343 39.00 31.28 29.92
CA ASP A 343 37.84 31.23 30.83
C ASP A 343 37.36 29.79 30.98
N LYS A 344 37.58 29.20 32.15
CA LYS A 344 37.26 27.79 32.47
C LYS A 344 35.74 27.48 32.34
N LYS A 345 34.85 28.45 32.27
CA LYS A 345 33.44 28.21 32.05
C LYS A 345 33.15 27.49 30.73
N TYR A 346 33.99 27.66 29.70
CA TYR A 346 33.85 26.96 28.41
C TYR A 346 34.20 25.45 28.46
N LEU A 347 34.72 24.94 29.57
CA LEU A 347 34.97 23.53 29.71
C LEU A 347 33.77 22.73 30.21
N ASN A 348 32.76 23.42 30.68
CA ASN A 348 31.51 22.79 31.12
C ASN A 348 30.44 23.07 30.07
N PHE A 349 30.04 22.07 29.39
CA PHE A 349 28.96 22.22 28.39
C PHE A 349 27.95 21.07 28.52
N GLU A 350 26.73 21.45 28.40
CA GLU A 350 25.62 20.52 28.27
C GLU A 350 25.31 20.34 26.78
N VAL A 351 25.16 19.10 26.36
CA VAL A 351 24.59 18.79 25.06
C VAL A 351 23.10 18.70 25.26
N GLU A 352 22.32 19.44 24.48
CA GLU A 352 20.87 19.30 24.50
C GLU A 352 20.51 17.83 24.32
N ALA A 353 19.85 17.29 25.34
CA ALA A 353 19.53 15.87 25.39
C ALA A 353 18.62 15.53 24.23
N PHE A 354 19.07 14.55 23.48
CA PHE A 354 18.40 14.03 22.33
C PHE A 354 17.20 13.20 22.78
N ASN A 355 15.99 13.66 22.53
CA ASN A 355 14.75 12.99 22.92
C ASN A 355 14.02 12.31 21.75
N LEU A 356 14.68 12.06 20.62
CA LEU A 356 14.14 11.19 19.59
C LEU A 356 14.27 9.72 20.01
N ILE A 357 13.39 9.29 20.88
CA ILE A 357 13.34 7.94 21.43
C ILE A 357 12.03 7.27 21.00
N PRO A 358 11.95 5.94 21.01
CA PRO A 358 10.90 5.10 20.42
C PRO A 358 9.45 5.47 20.71
N HIS A 359 9.18 6.22 21.79
CA HIS A 359 7.80 6.67 22.06
C HIS A 359 7.30 7.78 21.11
N MET A 360 8.19 8.39 20.29
CA MET A 360 7.80 9.29 19.21
C MET A 360 7.49 8.56 17.91
N LEU A 361 7.97 7.33 17.75
CA LEU A 361 7.56 6.49 16.62
C LEU A 361 6.16 5.97 16.93
N PRO A 362 5.14 6.27 16.10
CA PRO A 362 3.82 5.69 16.27
C PRO A 362 3.93 4.19 16.42
N ASN A 363 3.09 3.60 17.25
CA ASN A 363 3.16 2.21 17.67
C ASN A 363 3.24 1.24 16.46
N LEU A 364 4.47 0.94 16.03
CA LEU A 364 4.76 0.07 14.91
C LEU A 364 4.27 -1.38 15.16
N GLU A 365 4.10 -1.79 16.44
CA GLU A 365 3.52 -3.09 16.78
C GLU A 365 2.02 -3.17 16.42
N LYS A 366 1.29 -2.06 16.48
CA LYS A 366 -0.09 -2.00 16.03
C LYS A 366 -0.17 -2.26 14.53
N ILE A 367 0.72 -1.66 13.74
CA ILE A 367 0.83 -1.82 12.30
C ILE A 367 1.01 -3.29 11.90
N ASP A 368 1.92 -4.02 12.58
CA ASP A 368 2.18 -5.44 12.32
C ASP A 368 0.96 -6.33 12.63
N ASN A 369 0.12 -5.93 13.58
CA ASN A 369 -1.11 -6.62 13.95
C ASN A 369 -2.27 -6.29 13.00
N ASP A 370 -2.37 -5.05 12.55
CA ASP A 370 -3.42 -4.63 11.62
C ASP A 370 -3.27 -5.36 10.27
N ILE A 371 -2.06 -5.45 9.71
CA ILE A 371 -1.82 -6.22 8.47
C ILE A 371 -2.13 -7.71 8.65
N LYS A 372 -1.82 -8.32 9.80
CA LYS A 372 -2.13 -9.72 10.10
C LYS A 372 -3.63 -9.98 10.32
N GLY A 373 -4.36 -9.01 10.89
CA GLY A 373 -5.78 -9.12 11.20
C GLY A 373 -6.67 -9.19 9.97
N TYR A 374 -6.20 -8.73 8.83
CA TYR A 374 -7.00 -8.63 7.60
C TYR A 374 -7.12 -9.92 6.78
N GLY A 375 -6.66 -11.06 7.28
CA GLY A 375 -6.94 -12.36 6.69
C GLY A 375 -6.78 -12.40 5.16
N VAL A 376 -5.72 -11.79 4.64
CA VAL A 376 -5.41 -11.71 3.20
C VAL A 376 -5.21 -13.11 2.59
N GLY A 377 -5.30 -14.16 3.43
CA GLY A 377 -5.06 -15.55 3.04
C GLY A 377 -6.25 -16.29 2.45
N THR A 378 -7.45 -15.75 2.47
CA THR A 378 -8.61 -16.46 1.90
C THR A 378 -9.32 -15.60 0.88
N THR A 379 -8.83 -15.62 -0.37
CA THR A 379 -9.73 -15.40 -1.49
C THR A 379 -10.89 -16.37 -1.30
N PRO A 380 -12.13 -15.89 -1.40
CA PRO A 380 -13.27 -16.76 -1.24
C PRO A 380 -13.15 -17.94 -2.18
N THR A 381 -13.20 -19.14 -1.65
CA THR A 381 -13.28 -20.41 -2.41
C THR A 381 -14.41 -20.42 -3.43
N TYR A 382 -15.31 -19.47 -3.35
CA TYR A 382 -16.48 -19.24 -4.20
C TYR A 382 -16.16 -18.86 -5.65
N LEU A 383 -14.96 -18.30 -5.94
CA LEU A 383 -14.53 -18.07 -7.33
C LEU A 383 -14.19 -19.40 -8.05
N ASN A 384 -14.04 -20.50 -7.32
CA ASN A 384 -13.78 -21.83 -7.87
C ASN A 384 -15.06 -22.61 -8.22
N SER A 385 -16.24 -22.12 -7.88
CA SER A 385 -17.50 -22.85 -8.04
C SER A 385 -18.12 -22.79 -9.43
N ILE A 386 -17.34 -22.43 -10.45
CA ILE A 386 -17.80 -22.34 -11.84
C ILE A 386 -16.96 -23.32 -12.70
N GLU A 387 -16.97 -24.61 -12.33
CA GLU A 387 -16.60 -25.68 -13.27
C GLU A 387 -17.82 -26.30 -13.95
#